data_c4fd3f3e4c0e669ab6f5a4d45869751e
#
_entry.id   c4fd3f3e4c0e669ab6f5a4d45869751e
#
_cell.length_a   1.000
_cell.length_b   1.000
_cell.length_c   1.000
_cell.angle_alpha   90.00
_cell.angle_beta   90.00
_cell.angle_gamma   90.00
#
_symmetry.space_group_name_H-M   'P 1'
#
loop_
_entity.id
_entity.type
_entity.pdbx_description
1 polymer ?
#
loop_
_entity_poly.entity_id
_entity_poly.type
_entity_poly.pdbx_seq_one_letter_code
_entity_poly.pdbx_strand_id
1 'polypeptide(L)'
;MVSEESPLLAITTHEAIYDRFAPDQKGWIVFLVSFAGFLPMFVSSTFVPSIPQIAKDLDSTHAVVSLTVSLSILASAVGGLVWAAYSSFYGRRSIYLWGMPFVCVGSCGVALSTSLQSLLFWRFVQTFGCAGGMSLGAGVIGDIYKLEERGTAIGIFFGATLLGLAVAPFLGGAATQYWSWRNLHYSIGAWGLVQMLLLYLSFPETSHPGTLGIDKIRRRRWIHITWVNPLRSLWLLRSPNLFAIMLASSLVLMSDFGASILSAQCILTSSNAVLLVPLAYTIGVRYGITNEAIIGACFLPNGLGNFIGAPVAGRLSDIVVRRWREKRRGVWYPEDRLRATWIGGLFMVPLSVGASGLITTYVEGPIGLALNLLCLLTNGMGVDFVVNPIGSYNVDVVHSRSAEAIAAHMASRSLVISAATALVIPLIERIGVAWTDIIAAVLAVIGQGIIFLTIRYGDRMRASIDVGFSTMENN
;
A
#
# COMPACT_ATOMS: atom_id res chain seq x y z
N MET A 1 21.25 -24.06 -41.30
CA MET A 1 21.60 -22.65 -41.05
C MET A 1 20.44 -22.03 -40.29
N VAL A 2 20.50 -22.02 -38.97
CA VAL A 2 19.59 -21.25 -38.15
C VAL A 2 20.19 -19.84 -38.14
N SER A 3 19.48 -18.87 -38.67
CA SER A 3 19.98 -17.49 -38.79
C SER A 3 20.22 -16.88 -37.43
N GLU A 4 21.42 -16.38 -37.17
CA GLU A 4 21.78 -15.61 -35.97
C GLU A 4 20.96 -14.31 -35.81
N GLU A 5 20.13 -13.96 -36.80
CA GLU A 5 19.24 -12.78 -36.77
C GLU A 5 18.00 -12.95 -35.88
N SER A 6 17.58 -14.16 -35.57
CA SER A 6 16.36 -14.40 -34.79
C SER A 6 16.40 -13.86 -33.33
N PRO A 7 17.53 -13.92 -32.58
CA PRO A 7 17.58 -13.36 -31.24
C PRO A 7 17.62 -11.80 -31.20
N LEU A 8 18.29 -11.18 -32.18
CA LEU A 8 18.37 -9.72 -32.27
C LEU A 8 17.02 -9.09 -32.64
N LEU A 9 16.27 -9.71 -33.57
CA LEU A 9 14.92 -9.28 -33.93
C LEU A 9 13.93 -9.48 -32.75
N ALA A 10 14.08 -10.53 -31.98
CA ALA A 10 13.26 -10.73 -30.75
C ALA A 10 13.56 -9.70 -29.68
N ILE A 11 14.81 -9.31 -29.46
CA ILE A 11 15.23 -8.28 -28.50
C ILE A 11 14.71 -6.91 -28.93
N THR A 12 14.85 -6.53 -30.20
CA THR A 12 14.37 -5.24 -30.73
C THR A 12 12.85 -5.12 -30.69
N THR A 13 12.11 -6.19 -30.92
CA THR A 13 10.63 -6.19 -30.79
C THR A 13 10.19 -6.09 -29.34
N HIS A 14 10.93 -6.67 -28.39
CA HIS A 14 10.60 -6.59 -26.95
C HIS A 14 10.84 -5.19 -26.39
N GLU A 15 11.92 -4.54 -26.75
CA GLU A 15 12.19 -3.14 -26.33
C GLU A 15 11.18 -2.15 -26.90
N ALA A 16 10.73 -2.36 -28.15
CA ALA A 16 9.72 -1.52 -28.80
C ALA A 16 8.37 -1.50 -28.06
N ILE A 17 8.06 -2.51 -27.25
CA ILE A 17 6.83 -2.54 -26.45
C ILE A 17 6.84 -1.43 -25.39
N TYR A 18 7.99 -1.16 -24.77
CA TYR A 18 8.12 -0.10 -23.75
C TYR A 18 8.19 1.30 -24.38
N ASP A 19 8.58 1.42 -25.64
CA ASP A 19 8.65 2.70 -26.35
C ASP A 19 7.31 3.12 -26.98
N ARG A 20 6.24 2.36 -26.72
CA ARG A 20 4.85 2.59 -27.16
C ARG A 20 4.29 3.94 -26.66
N PHE A 21 4.75 4.41 -25.51
CA PHE A 21 4.33 5.67 -24.89
C PHE A 21 5.51 6.64 -24.83
N ALA A 22 5.28 7.89 -25.23
CA ALA A 22 6.26 8.97 -25.07
C ALA A 22 6.55 9.24 -23.58
N PRO A 23 7.73 9.79 -23.20
CA PRO A 23 8.08 10.06 -21.82
C PRO A 23 7.04 10.88 -21.05
N ASP A 24 6.47 11.92 -21.69
CA ASP A 24 5.43 12.76 -21.11
C ASP A 24 4.14 11.97 -20.86
N GLN A 25 3.77 11.08 -21.78
CA GLN A 25 2.62 10.19 -21.61
C GLN A 25 2.84 9.20 -20.47
N LYS A 26 4.03 8.63 -20.33
CA LYS A 26 4.38 7.78 -19.19
C LYS A 26 4.25 8.53 -17.87
N GLY A 27 4.76 9.78 -17.79
CA GLY A 27 4.62 10.63 -16.62
C GLY A 27 3.15 10.90 -16.27
N TRP A 28 2.32 11.18 -17.28
CA TRP A 28 0.89 11.37 -17.10
C TRP A 28 0.18 10.10 -16.61
N ILE A 29 0.51 8.94 -17.18
CA ILE A 29 -0.05 7.65 -16.73
C ILE A 29 0.34 7.39 -15.27
N VAL A 30 1.61 7.63 -14.87
CA VAL A 30 2.07 7.50 -13.47
C VAL A 30 1.28 8.43 -12.55
N PHE A 31 1.04 9.67 -12.96
CA PHE A 31 0.19 10.60 -12.19
C PHE A 31 -1.23 10.04 -12.00
N LEU A 32 -1.87 9.57 -13.07
CA LEU A 32 -3.23 9.02 -13.01
C LEU A 32 -3.34 7.80 -12.09
N VAL A 33 -2.40 6.86 -12.18
CA VAL A 33 -2.41 5.67 -11.32
C VAL A 33 -2.04 6.00 -9.88
N SER A 34 -1.17 6.98 -9.66
CA SER A 34 -0.82 7.49 -8.32
C SER A 34 -2.01 8.18 -7.66
N PHE A 35 -2.75 8.98 -8.42
CA PHE A 35 -3.99 9.61 -7.97
C PHE A 35 -5.07 8.57 -7.66
N ALA A 36 -5.14 7.48 -8.44
CA ALA A 36 -6.02 6.36 -8.17
C ALA A 36 -5.59 5.54 -6.93
N GLY A 37 -4.28 5.37 -6.73
CA GLY A 37 -3.71 4.69 -5.57
C GLY A 37 -3.82 5.49 -4.26
N PHE A 38 -3.86 6.81 -4.33
CA PHE A 38 -4.08 7.69 -3.18
C PHE A 38 -5.46 7.47 -2.55
N LEU A 39 -6.50 7.28 -3.36
CA LEU A 39 -7.89 7.23 -2.92
C LEU A 39 -8.19 6.13 -1.87
N PRO A 40 -7.77 4.85 -2.03
CA PRO A 40 -8.05 3.81 -1.03
C PRO A 40 -7.44 4.10 0.34
N MET A 41 -6.23 4.65 0.38
CA MET A 41 -5.56 5.01 1.63
C MET A 41 -6.24 6.22 2.29
N PHE A 42 -6.60 7.22 1.49
CA PHE A 42 -7.35 8.39 1.94
C PHE A 42 -8.71 7.99 2.51
N VAL A 43 -9.50 7.21 1.79
CA VAL A 43 -10.83 6.75 2.21
C VAL A 43 -10.75 5.95 3.52
N SER A 44 -9.75 5.09 3.69
CA SER A 44 -9.61 4.27 4.89
C SER A 44 -9.30 5.11 6.12
N SER A 45 -8.44 6.10 6.01
CA SER A 45 -7.91 6.84 7.15
C SER A 45 -8.72 8.07 7.54
N THR A 46 -9.46 8.70 6.62
CA THR A 46 -10.34 9.83 6.93
C THR A 46 -11.49 9.47 7.86
N PHE A 47 -11.85 8.19 7.91
CA PHE A 47 -12.94 7.71 8.74
C PHE A 47 -12.60 7.71 10.24
N VAL A 48 -11.35 7.49 10.59
CA VAL A 48 -10.91 7.31 11.98
C VAL A 48 -11.25 8.51 12.89
N PRO A 49 -10.94 9.76 12.52
CA PRO A 49 -11.34 10.93 13.34
C PRO A 49 -12.84 11.14 13.44
N SER A 50 -13.63 10.59 12.50
CA SER A 50 -15.08 10.74 12.48
C SER A 50 -15.83 9.74 13.38
N ILE A 51 -15.15 8.72 13.93
CA ILE A 51 -15.78 7.67 14.73
C ILE A 51 -16.61 8.23 15.90
N PRO A 52 -16.14 9.21 16.70
CA PRO A 52 -16.91 9.76 17.81
C PRO A 52 -18.21 10.42 17.35
N GLN A 53 -18.15 11.20 16.26
CA GLN A 53 -19.33 11.88 15.72
C GLN A 53 -20.34 10.87 15.16
N ILE A 54 -19.87 9.84 14.45
CA ILE A 54 -20.71 8.77 13.88
C ILE A 54 -21.37 7.95 15.01
N ALA A 55 -20.63 7.61 16.06
CA ALA A 55 -21.16 6.86 17.20
C ALA A 55 -22.30 7.61 17.87
N LYS A 56 -22.15 8.94 18.04
CA LYS A 56 -23.21 9.81 18.58
C LYS A 56 -24.43 9.89 17.65
N ASP A 57 -24.20 10.06 16.34
CA ASP A 57 -25.27 10.23 15.35
C ASP A 57 -26.11 8.96 15.12
N LEU A 58 -25.51 7.78 15.34
CA LEU A 58 -26.14 6.48 15.12
C LEU A 58 -26.51 5.75 16.43
N ASP A 59 -26.51 6.44 17.57
CA ASP A 59 -26.77 5.88 18.90
C ASP A 59 -26.00 4.57 19.15
N SER A 60 -24.71 4.54 18.79
CA SER A 60 -23.86 3.36 18.86
C SER A 60 -22.63 3.60 19.72
N THR A 61 -21.92 2.52 20.07
CA THR A 61 -20.64 2.63 20.78
C THR A 61 -19.47 2.82 19.81
N HIS A 62 -18.43 3.51 20.27
CA HIS A 62 -17.20 3.70 19.50
C HIS A 62 -16.58 2.36 19.03
N ALA A 63 -16.65 1.34 19.90
CA ALA A 63 -16.16 0.00 19.60
C ALA A 63 -16.89 -0.64 18.40
N VAL A 64 -18.20 -0.49 18.32
CA VAL A 64 -19.01 -1.05 17.24
C VAL A 64 -18.82 -0.27 15.93
N VAL A 65 -18.74 1.08 16.00
CA VAL A 65 -18.43 1.89 14.82
C VAL A 65 -17.02 1.60 14.29
N SER A 66 -16.08 1.27 15.15
CA SER A 66 -14.72 0.93 14.73
C SER A 66 -14.62 -0.36 13.92
N LEU A 67 -15.61 -1.28 14.03
CA LEU A 67 -15.70 -2.45 13.16
C LEU A 67 -15.78 -2.08 11.66
N THR A 68 -16.28 -0.88 11.36
CA THR A 68 -16.30 -0.38 9.97
C THR A 68 -14.89 -0.22 9.38
N VAL A 69 -13.90 0.10 10.21
CA VAL A 69 -12.49 0.21 9.78
C VAL A 69 -11.92 -1.18 9.47
N SER A 70 -12.14 -2.14 10.36
CA SER A 70 -11.71 -3.53 10.13
C SER A 70 -12.37 -4.12 8.89
N LEU A 71 -13.67 -3.88 8.70
CA LEU A 71 -14.41 -4.29 7.50
C LEU A 71 -13.86 -3.61 6.24
N SER A 72 -13.45 -2.35 6.32
CA SER A 72 -12.83 -1.62 5.20
C SER A 72 -11.50 -2.25 4.78
N ILE A 73 -10.67 -2.67 5.74
CA ILE A 73 -9.40 -3.38 5.47
C ILE A 73 -9.69 -4.71 4.77
N LEU A 74 -10.67 -5.46 5.26
CA LEU A 74 -11.10 -6.71 4.64
C LEU A 74 -11.64 -6.47 3.22
N ALA A 75 -12.50 -5.47 3.03
CA ALA A 75 -13.05 -5.11 1.72
C ALA A 75 -11.96 -4.68 0.73
N SER A 76 -10.95 -3.95 1.20
CA SER A 76 -9.80 -3.57 0.40
C SER A 76 -8.94 -4.78 0.00
N ALA A 77 -8.72 -5.73 0.90
CA ALA A 77 -8.00 -6.96 0.59
C ALA A 77 -8.73 -7.82 -0.45
N VAL A 78 -10.04 -8.04 -0.26
CA VAL A 78 -10.89 -8.80 -1.20
C VAL A 78 -10.99 -8.07 -2.54
N GLY A 79 -11.27 -6.77 -2.52
CA GLY A 79 -11.36 -5.94 -3.73
C GLY A 79 -10.05 -5.92 -4.52
N GLY A 80 -8.91 -5.79 -3.85
CA GLY A 80 -7.60 -5.83 -4.49
C GLY A 80 -7.36 -7.15 -5.24
N LEU A 81 -7.67 -8.28 -4.64
CA LEU A 81 -7.58 -9.60 -5.28
C LEU A 81 -8.51 -9.73 -6.48
N VAL A 82 -9.78 -9.32 -6.32
CA VAL A 82 -10.78 -9.38 -7.39
C VAL A 82 -10.35 -8.51 -8.57
N TRP A 83 -10.09 -7.22 -8.34
CA TRP A 83 -9.73 -6.29 -9.41
C TRP A 83 -8.43 -6.67 -10.10
N ALA A 84 -7.42 -7.17 -9.38
CA ALA A 84 -6.16 -7.61 -9.99
C ALA A 84 -6.36 -8.82 -10.90
N ALA A 85 -7.11 -9.85 -10.47
CA ALA A 85 -7.40 -11.02 -11.27
C ALA A 85 -8.18 -10.66 -12.55
N TYR A 86 -9.21 -9.83 -12.41
CA TYR A 86 -9.99 -9.35 -13.56
C TYR A 86 -9.18 -8.44 -14.49
N SER A 87 -8.21 -7.67 -13.96
CA SER A 87 -7.37 -6.80 -14.79
C SER A 87 -6.41 -7.57 -15.70
N SER A 88 -5.94 -8.72 -15.27
CA SER A 88 -5.14 -9.61 -16.11
C SER A 88 -5.96 -10.26 -17.25
N PHE A 89 -7.29 -10.28 -17.11
CA PHE A 89 -8.19 -10.83 -18.10
C PHE A 89 -8.79 -9.78 -19.04
N TYR A 90 -9.33 -8.68 -18.49
CA TYR A 90 -10.07 -7.64 -19.23
C TYR A 90 -9.25 -6.39 -19.57
N GLY A 91 -8.03 -6.28 -19.05
CA GLY A 91 -7.15 -5.11 -19.21
C GLY A 91 -7.23 -4.12 -18.03
N ARG A 92 -6.23 -3.25 -17.95
CA ARG A 92 -6.05 -2.31 -16.83
C ARG A 92 -7.12 -1.22 -16.84
N ARG A 93 -7.33 -0.61 -18.00
CA ARG A 93 -8.28 0.50 -18.19
C ARG A 93 -9.70 0.12 -17.79
N SER A 94 -10.18 -1.03 -18.26
CA SER A 94 -11.53 -1.50 -17.99
C SER A 94 -11.80 -1.64 -16.49
N ILE A 95 -10.84 -2.19 -15.75
CA ILE A 95 -11.00 -2.44 -14.32
C ILE A 95 -10.94 -1.15 -13.49
N TYR A 96 -10.07 -0.22 -13.82
CA TYR A 96 -10.11 1.09 -13.20
C TYR A 96 -11.48 1.77 -13.35
N LEU A 97 -12.06 1.72 -14.55
CA LEU A 97 -13.37 2.31 -14.82
C LEU A 97 -14.52 1.56 -14.13
N TRP A 98 -14.42 0.24 -13.96
CA TRP A 98 -15.45 -0.54 -13.25
C TRP A 98 -15.43 -0.34 -11.74
N GLY A 99 -14.28 -0.06 -11.14
CA GLY A 99 -14.16 0.20 -9.71
C GLY A 99 -14.77 1.53 -9.27
N MET A 100 -14.67 2.59 -10.09
CA MET A 100 -15.08 3.94 -9.71
C MET A 100 -16.57 4.11 -9.38
N PRO A 101 -17.54 3.51 -10.10
CA PRO A 101 -18.95 3.56 -9.72
C PRO A 101 -19.22 3.03 -8.31
N PHE A 102 -18.52 1.98 -7.87
CA PHE A 102 -18.65 1.47 -6.51
C PHE A 102 -18.17 2.48 -5.47
N VAL A 103 -17.11 3.24 -5.78
CA VAL A 103 -16.64 4.33 -4.91
C VAL A 103 -17.68 5.42 -4.79
N CYS A 104 -18.22 5.86 -5.92
CA CYS A 104 -19.21 6.95 -5.96
C CYS A 104 -20.50 6.57 -5.23
N VAL A 105 -21.09 5.43 -5.59
CA VAL A 105 -22.34 4.94 -4.97
C VAL A 105 -22.12 4.58 -3.51
N GLY A 106 -20.99 3.90 -3.19
CA GLY A 106 -20.63 3.57 -1.82
C GLY A 106 -20.45 4.81 -0.95
N SER A 107 -19.79 5.86 -1.46
CA SER A 107 -19.59 7.12 -0.73
C SER A 107 -20.92 7.83 -0.45
N CYS A 108 -21.80 7.91 -1.43
CA CYS A 108 -23.15 8.45 -1.25
C CYS A 108 -23.94 7.60 -0.24
N GLY A 109 -23.87 6.27 -0.34
CA GLY A 109 -24.53 5.36 0.60
C GLY A 109 -24.02 5.50 2.03
N VAL A 110 -22.71 5.67 2.24
CA VAL A 110 -22.13 5.97 3.55
C VAL A 110 -22.71 7.29 4.09
N ALA A 111 -22.69 8.36 3.30
CA ALA A 111 -23.21 9.66 3.71
C ALA A 111 -24.70 9.65 4.07
N LEU A 112 -25.51 8.83 3.38
CA LEU A 112 -26.93 8.66 3.60
C LEU A 112 -27.29 7.64 4.69
N SER A 113 -26.30 6.98 5.31
CA SER A 113 -26.54 5.93 6.30
C SER A 113 -27.22 6.47 7.55
N THR A 114 -28.32 5.83 7.95
CA THR A 114 -29.10 6.12 9.15
C THR A 114 -29.00 5.01 10.20
N SER A 115 -28.37 3.88 9.85
CA SER A 115 -28.14 2.75 10.75
C SER A 115 -26.72 2.19 10.58
N LEU A 116 -26.23 1.55 11.63
CA LEU A 116 -24.91 0.93 11.62
C LEU A 116 -24.76 -0.15 10.52
N GLN A 117 -25.80 -0.95 10.32
CA GLN A 117 -25.80 -2.01 9.31
C GLN A 117 -25.68 -1.41 7.88
N SER A 118 -26.43 -0.34 7.61
CA SER A 118 -26.33 0.40 6.35
C SER A 118 -24.92 0.98 6.17
N LEU A 119 -24.36 1.57 7.23
CA LEU A 119 -22.99 2.12 7.23
C LEU A 119 -21.96 1.05 6.90
N LEU A 120 -22.01 -0.11 7.55
CA LEU A 120 -21.11 -1.24 7.30
C LEU A 120 -21.18 -1.72 5.84
N PHE A 121 -22.39 -1.89 5.31
CA PHE A 121 -22.60 -2.34 3.94
C PHE A 121 -22.02 -1.34 2.93
N TRP A 122 -22.38 -0.06 3.02
CA TRP A 122 -21.92 0.95 2.10
C TRP A 122 -20.43 1.24 2.22
N ARG A 123 -19.88 1.11 3.40
CA ARG A 123 -18.45 1.20 3.64
C ARG A 123 -17.68 0.07 2.97
N PHE A 124 -18.20 -1.16 3.03
CA PHE A 124 -17.67 -2.29 2.28
C PHE A 124 -17.67 -2.01 0.78
N VAL A 125 -18.80 -1.57 0.23
CA VAL A 125 -18.93 -1.24 -1.20
C VAL A 125 -17.94 -0.15 -1.64
N GLN A 126 -17.81 0.93 -0.85
CA GLN A 126 -16.90 2.04 -1.10
C GLN A 126 -15.44 1.58 -1.18
N THR A 127 -14.98 0.88 -0.16
CA THR A 127 -13.57 0.44 -0.06
C THR A 127 -13.24 -0.70 -1.03
N PHE A 128 -14.18 -1.59 -1.31
CA PHE A 128 -14.06 -2.59 -2.37
C PHE A 128 -13.82 -1.93 -3.74
N GLY A 129 -14.59 -0.87 -4.05
CA GLY A 129 -14.46 -0.16 -5.33
C GLY A 129 -13.10 0.49 -5.55
N CYS A 130 -12.52 1.14 -4.52
CA CYS A 130 -11.25 1.83 -4.66
C CYS A 130 -10.02 0.91 -4.53
N ALA A 131 -10.18 -0.33 -4.06
CA ALA A 131 -9.07 -1.24 -3.77
C ALA A 131 -8.19 -1.56 -5.00
N GLY A 132 -8.75 -1.52 -6.21
CA GLY A 132 -8.02 -1.68 -7.47
C GLY A 132 -6.92 -0.63 -7.68
N GLY A 133 -7.10 0.59 -7.15
CA GLY A 133 -6.15 1.67 -7.34
C GLY A 133 -4.72 1.32 -6.92
N MET A 134 -4.58 0.64 -5.80
CA MET A 134 -3.27 0.27 -5.28
C MET A 134 -2.66 -0.97 -5.96
N SER A 135 -3.45 -2.01 -6.19
CA SER A 135 -2.95 -3.27 -6.75
C SER A 135 -2.62 -3.18 -8.25
N LEU A 136 -3.40 -2.40 -9.01
CA LEU A 136 -3.18 -2.25 -10.45
C LEU A 136 -2.07 -1.25 -10.78
N GLY A 137 -1.88 -0.20 -9.97
CA GLY A 137 -0.97 0.90 -10.29
C GLY A 137 0.47 0.44 -10.52
N ALA A 138 1.00 -0.38 -9.62
CA ALA A 138 2.34 -0.94 -9.81
C ALA A 138 2.42 -1.90 -11.00
N GLY A 139 1.33 -2.63 -11.32
CA GLY A 139 1.23 -3.45 -12.52
C GLY A 139 1.28 -2.61 -13.81
N VAL A 140 0.54 -1.49 -13.85
CA VAL A 140 0.58 -0.53 -14.96
C VAL A 140 1.97 0.03 -15.18
N ILE A 141 2.68 0.40 -14.10
CA ILE A 141 4.06 0.88 -14.18
C ILE A 141 4.98 -0.20 -14.73
N GLY A 142 4.78 -1.47 -14.31
CA GLY A 142 5.49 -2.62 -14.87
C GLY A 142 5.27 -2.81 -16.38
N ASP A 143 4.06 -2.49 -16.86
CA ASP A 143 3.67 -2.63 -18.27
C ASP A 143 4.31 -1.54 -19.18
N ILE A 144 4.70 -0.36 -18.65
CA ILE A 144 5.15 0.81 -19.45
C ILE A 144 6.61 1.21 -19.24
N TYR A 145 7.27 0.78 -18.15
CA TYR A 145 8.66 1.12 -17.87
C TYR A 145 9.60 -0.07 -17.99
N LYS A 146 10.78 0.19 -18.58
CA LYS A 146 11.90 -0.75 -18.61
C LYS A 146 12.38 -1.06 -17.19
N LEU A 147 12.98 -2.23 -17.00
CA LEU A 147 13.44 -2.73 -15.70
C LEU A 147 14.28 -1.71 -14.91
N GLU A 148 15.16 -0.98 -15.59
CA GLU A 148 16.14 -0.06 -14.98
C GLU A 148 15.55 1.27 -14.49
N GLU A 149 14.33 1.62 -14.94
CA GLU A 149 13.63 2.88 -14.61
C GLU A 149 12.38 2.65 -13.75
N ARG A 150 11.93 1.40 -13.67
CA ARG A 150 10.70 0.97 -13.03
C ARG A 150 10.65 1.29 -11.54
N GLY A 151 11.78 1.16 -10.84
CA GLY A 151 11.88 1.40 -9.41
C GLY A 151 11.56 2.85 -9.04
N THR A 152 12.04 3.81 -9.81
CA THR A 152 11.75 5.24 -9.61
C THR A 152 10.26 5.53 -9.80
N ALA A 153 9.64 4.99 -10.85
CA ALA A 153 8.21 5.20 -11.13
C ALA A 153 7.32 4.54 -10.06
N ILE A 154 7.66 3.33 -9.61
CA ILE A 154 7.00 2.63 -8.50
C ILE A 154 7.17 3.43 -7.20
N GLY A 155 8.33 4.06 -6.98
CA GLY A 155 8.57 4.92 -5.84
C GLY A 155 7.65 6.13 -5.80
N ILE A 156 7.48 6.82 -6.92
CA ILE A 156 6.55 7.95 -7.03
C ILE A 156 5.12 7.48 -6.73
N PHE A 157 4.71 6.34 -7.28
CA PHE A 157 3.39 5.75 -7.06
C PHE A 157 3.15 5.42 -5.58
N PHE A 158 4.05 4.71 -4.91
CA PHE A 158 3.89 4.38 -3.49
C PHE A 158 3.97 5.61 -2.60
N GLY A 159 4.87 6.56 -2.89
CA GLY A 159 4.95 7.82 -2.15
C GLY A 159 3.64 8.60 -2.19
N ALA A 160 3.04 8.74 -3.36
CA ALA A 160 1.73 9.38 -3.51
C ALA A 160 0.62 8.60 -2.78
N THR A 161 0.64 7.27 -2.85
CA THR A 161 -0.34 6.40 -2.19
C THR A 161 -0.26 6.53 -0.67
N LEU A 162 0.94 6.48 -0.09
CA LEU A 162 1.16 6.58 1.35
C LEU A 162 0.94 8.00 1.89
N LEU A 163 1.14 9.03 1.07
CA LEU A 163 0.74 10.40 1.42
C LEU A 163 -0.76 10.50 1.69
N GLY A 164 -1.58 9.70 1.00
CA GLY A 164 -3.02 9.59 1.27
C GLY A 164 -3.32 9.17 2.71
N LEU A 165 -2.56 8.22 3.24
CA LEU A 165 -2.68 7.75 4.62
C LEU A 165 -2.41 8.87 5.65
N ALA A 166 -1.46 9.75 5.36
CA ALA A 166 -1.06 10.82 6.27
C ALA A 166 -1.98 12.06 6.21
N VAL A 167 -2.39 12.45 5.01
CA VAL A 167 -3.25 13.62 4.79
C VAL A 167 -4.70 13.33 5.26
N ALA A 168 -5.13 12.08 5.17
CA ALA A 168 -6.48 11.68 5.47
C ALA A 168 -6.92 11.98 6.93
N PRO A 169 -6.16 11.66 7.99
CA PRO A 169 -6.56 11.98 9.35
C PRO A 169 -6.65 13.48 9.61
N PHE A 170 -5.77 14.27 8.99
CA PHE A 170 -5.82 15.74 9.10
C PHE A 170 -7.11 16.29 8.48
N LEU A 171 -7.43 15.91 7.24
CA LEU A 171 -8.65 16.37 6.58
C LEU A 171 -9.91 15.76 7.21
N GLY A 172 -9.85 14.52 7.69
CA GLY A 172 -10.94 13.88 8.44
C GLY A 172 -11.22 14.59 9.77
N GLY A 173 -10.16 14.92 10.54
CA GLY A 173 -10.28 15.68 11.78
C GLY A 173 -10.80 17.10 11.54
N ALA A 174 -10.32 17.78 10.51
CA ALA A 174 -10.85 19.10 10.14
C ALA A 174 -12.34 19.03 9.72
N ALA A 175 -12.71 18.00 8.96
CA ALA A 175 -14.09 17.81 8.54
C ALA A 175 -15.01 17.51 9.73
N THR A 176 -14.59 16.71 10.71
CA THR A 176 -15.34 16.46 11.94
C THR A 176 -15.47 17.70 12.81
N GLN A 177 -14.41 18.49 12.92
CA GLN A 177 -14.39 19.69 13.74
C GLN A 177 -15.28 20.82 13.17
N TYR A 178 -15.26 21.03 11.84
CA TYR A 178 -15.88 22.21 11.20
C TYR A 178 -17.11 21.87 10.34
N TRP A 179 -17.27 20.60 9.94
CA TRP A 179 -18.36 20.15 9.09
C TRP A 179 -19.03 18.90 9.65
N SER A 180 -19.46 18.00 8.78
CA SER A 180 -20.04 16.71 9.13
C SER A 180 -19.32 15.59 8.39
N TRP A 181 -19.17 14.43 9.03
CA TRP A 181 -18.66 13.24 8.40
C TRP A 181 -19.45 12.86 7.13
N ARG A 182 -20.75 13.17 7.06
CA ARG A 182 -21.58 12.97 5.87
C ARG A 182 -21.09 13.79 4.69
N ASN A 183 -20.81 15.08 4.90
CA ASN A 183 -20.28 15.97 3.86
C ASN A 183 -18.91 15.53 3.36
N LEU A 184 -18.06 14.99 4.24
CA LEU A 184 -16.78 14.40 3.86
C LEU A 184 -16.98 13.24 2.87
N HIS A 185 -17.94 12.34 3.13
CA HIS A 185 -18.22 11.22 2.23
C HIS A 185 -18.88 11.66 0.91
N TYR A 186 -19.72 12.69 0.89
CA TYR A 186 -20.18 13.30 -0.37
C TYR A 186 -19.00 13.88 -1.18
N SER A 187 -18.06 14.55 -0.53
CA SER A 187 -16.86 15.07 -1.20
C SER A 187 -15.98 13.95 -1.77
N ILE A 188 -15.84 12.80 -1.07
CA ILE A 188 -15.16 11.61 -1.59
C ILE A 188 -15.90 11.03 -2.80
N GLY A 189 -17.23 11.01 -2.79
CA GLY A 189 -18.05 10.59 -3.94
C GLY A 189 -17.86 11.50 -5.16
N ALA A 190 -17.87 12.81 -4.95
CA ALA A 190 -17.57 13.80 -5.99
C ALA A 190 -16.15 13.64 -6.54
N TRP A 191 -15.15 13.42 -5.69
CA TRP A 191 -13.80 13.10 -6.11
C TRP A 191 -13.77 11.83 -6.97
N GLY A 192 -14.46 10.76 -6.55
CA GLY A 192 -14.58 9.53 -7.34
C GLY A 192 -15.13 9.77 -8.75
N LEU A 193 -16.13 10.66 -8.91
CA LEU A 193 -16.66 11.06 -10.22
C LEU A 193 -15.61 11.80 -11.07
N VAL A 194 -14.89 12.75 -10.49
CA VAL A 194 -13.84 13.49 -11.19
C VAL A 194 -12.75 12.51 -11.64
N GLN A 195 -12.33 11.62 -10.77
CA GLN A 195 -11.31 10.62 -11.09
C GLN A 195 -11.79 9.64 -12.18
N MET A 196 -13.04 9.19 -12.12
CA MET A 196 -13.64 8.35 -13.16
C MET A 196 -13.62 9.06 -14.52
N LEU A 197 -13.96 10.36 -14.57
CA LEU A 197 -13.91 11.14 -15.78
C LEU A 197 -12.50 11.30 -16.33
N LEU A 198 -11.53 11.61 -15.46
CA LEU A 198 -10.12 11.71 -15.84
C LEU A 198 -9.57 10.39 -16.42
N LEU A 199 -9.87 9.27 -15.77
CA LEU A 199 -9.48 7.94 -16.25
C LEU A 199 -10.17 7.60 -17.58
N TYR A 200 -11.45 7.92 -17.72
CA TYR A 200 -12.19 7.68 -18.97
C TYR A 200 -11.60 8.45 -20.15
N LEU A 201 -11.26 9.72 -19.96
CA LEU A 201 -10.78 10.60 -21.02
C LEU A 201 -9.29 10.39 -21.35
N SER A 202 -8.44 10.09 -20.34
CA SER A 202 -6.98 10.22 -20.48
C SER A 202 -6.22 8.91 -20.26
N PHE A 203 -6.82 7.86 -19.66
CA PHE A 203 -6.10 6.65 -19.32
C PHE A 203 -6.16 5.65 -20.50
N PRO A 204 -5.01 5.34 -21.15
CA PRO A 204 -4.94 4.36 -22.21
C PRO A 204 -4.92 2.93 -21.66
N GLU A 205 -5.15 1.92 -22.52
CA GLU A 205 -4.88 0.54 -22.15
C GLU A 205 -3.36 0.29 -22.17
N THR A 206 -2.82 -0.14 -21.03
CA THR A 206 -1.38 -0.32 -20.85
C THR A 206 -0.93 -1.76 -20.95
N SER A 207 -1.84 -2.72 -20.85
CA SER A 207 -1.53 -4.15 -20.98
C SER A 207 -0.82 -4.45 -22.29
N HIS A 208 0.10 -5.41 -22.27
CA HIS A 208 0.82 -5.82 -23.47
C HIS A 208 -0.14 -6.48 -24.48
N PRO A 209 -0.07 -6.14 -25.77
CA PRO A 209 -0.94 -6.71 -26.80
C PRO A 209 -0.85 -8.25 -26.85
N GLY A 210 -2.01 -8.91 -26.90
CA GLY A 210 -2.07 -10.37 -26.98
C GLY A 210 -1.86 -11.13 -25.67
N THR A 211 -1.58 -10.45 -24.56
CA THR A 211 -1.41 -11.11 -23.24
C THR A 211 -2.70 -11.27 -22.48
N LEU A 212 -3.73 -10.50 -22.81
CA LEU A 212 -5.02 -10.52 -22.14
C LEU A 212 -5.75 -11.86 -22.29
N GLY A 213 -6.41 -12.29 -21.23
CA GLY A 213 -7.25 -13.49 -21.26
C GLY A 213 -8.38 -13.38 -22.28
N ILE A 214 -8.96 -12.19 -22.44
CA ILE A 214 -10.03 -11.91 -23.40
C ILE A 214 -9.57 -12.09 -24.86
N ASP A 215 -8.32 -11.77 -25.21
CA ASP A 215 -7.79 -11.91 -26.57
C ASP A 215 -7.70 -13.39 -26.99
N LYS A 216 -7.46 -14.27 -26.01
CA LYS A 216 -7.42 -15.73 -26.23
C LYS A 216 -8.82 -16.31 -26.49
N ILE A 217 -9.87 -15.71 -25.93
CA ILE A 217 -11.27 -16.13 -26.08
C ILE A 217 -11.91 -15.48 -27.31
N ARG A 218 -11.56 -14.24 -27.64
CA ARG A 218 -12.13 -13.50 -28.80
C ARG A 218 -11.88 -14.22 -30.14
N ARG A 219 -10.87 -15.09 -30.21
CA ARG A 219 -10.74 -16.05 -31.32
C ARG A 219 -11.87 -17.11 -31.40
N ARG A 220 -12.70 -17.25 -30.33
CA ARG A 220 -13.82 -18.22 -30.21
C ARG A 220 -15.22 -17.53 -30.08
N ARG A 221 -15.51 -16.58 -30.87
CA ARG A 221 -16.84 -16.01 -31.29
C ARG A 221 -17.99 -15.83 -30.29
N TRP A 222 -17.84 -15.85 -28.94
CA TRP A 222 -18.93 -15.55 -27.99
C TRP A 222 -18.42 -14.68 -26.85
N ILE A 223 -19.08 -13.53 -26.63
CA ILE A 223 -18.82 -12.68 -25.45
C ILE A 223 -19.49 -13.35 -24.25
N HIS A 224 -18.75 -14.19 -23.54
CA HIS A 224 -19.17 -14.68 -22.23
C HIS A 224 -18.45 -13.84 -21.15
N ILE A 225 -19.23 -13.36 -20.17
CA ILE A 225 -18.66 -12.88 -18.91
C ILE A 225 -18.04 -14.11 -18.23
N THR A 226 -16.73 -14.24 -18.32
CA THR A 226 -16.01 -15.35 -17.73
C THR A 226 -15.71 -15.06 -16.27
N TRP A 227 -16.11 -15.97 -15.39
CA TRP A 227 -15.74 -15.89 -14.00
C TRP A 227 -14.23 -16.14 -13.85
N VAL A 228 -13.51 -15.15 -13.32
CA VAL A 228 -12.09 -15.26 -12.98
C VAL A 228 -11.97 -15.52 -11.48
N ASN A 229 -11.33 -16.62 -11.10
CA ASN A 229 -11.17 -16.96 -9.68
C ASN A 229 -10.13 -16.02 -9.03
N PRO A 230 -10.52 -15.09 -8.14
CA PRO A 230 -9.59 -14.12 -7.53
C PRO A 230 -8.62 -14.77 -6.55
N LEU A 231 -8.99 -15.91 -5.95
CA LEU A 231 -8.13 -16.64 -5.01
C LEU A 231 -6.92 -17.28 -5.71
N ARG A 232 -6.96 -17.41 -7.05
CA ARG A 232 -5.82 -17.91 -7.82
C ARG A 232 -4.58 -17.05 -7.66
N SER A 233 -4.76 -15.75 -7.38
CA SER A 233 -3.64 -14.84 -7.12
C SER A 233 -2.88 -15.21 -5.83
N LEU A 234 -3.57 -15.71 -4.80
CA LEU A 234 -2.93 -16.17 -3.56
C LEU A 234 -2.03 -17.39 -3.77
N TRP A 235 -2.28 -18.17 -4.83
CA TRP A 235 -1.44 -19.31 -5.18
C TRP A 235 0.01 -18.91 -5.52
N LEU A 236 0.25 -17.66 -5.91
CA LEU A 236 1.59 -17.13 -6.15
C LEU A 236 2.44 -17.15 -4.86
N LEU A 237 1.82 -17.00 -3.70
CA LEU A 237 2.51 -17.05 -2.41
C LEU A 237 2.96 -18.47 -1.98
N ARG A 238 2.67 -19.50 -2.75
CA ARG A 238 3.28 -20.82 -2.56
C ARG A 238 4.78 -20.79 -2.85
N SER A 239 5.24 -19.85 -3.64
CA SER A 239 6.67 -19.66 -3.88
C SER A 239 7.35 -19.13 -2.62
N PRO A 240 8.37 -19.81 -2.08
CA PRO A 240 9.02 -19.44 -0.82
C PRO A 240 9.59 -18.02 -0.82
N ASN A 241 10.10 -17.54 -1.96
CA ASN A 241 10.63 -16.19 -2.08
C ASN A 241 9.54 -15.12 -1.95
N LEU A 242 8.38 -15.28 -2.62
CA LEU A 242 7.27 -14.34 -2.53
C LEU A 242 6.64 -14.35 -1.13
N PHE A 243 6.53 -15.52 -0.52
CA PHE A 243 6.04 -15.65 0.85
C PHE A 243 7.00 -15.01 1.85
N ALA A 244 8.30 -15.26 1.74
CA ALA A 244 9.32 -14.66 2.61
C ALA A 244 9.30 -13.13 2.54
N ILE A 245 9.20 -12.56 1.34
CA ILE A 245 9.13 -11.10 1.15
C ILE A 245 7.82 -10.53 1.68
N MET A 246 6.70 -11.23 1.52
CA MET A 246 5.41 -10.83 2.10
C MET A 246 5.50 -10.80 3.64
N LEU A 247 6.06 -11.83 4.24
CA LEU A 247 6.26 -11.88 5.69
C LEU A 247 7.21 -10.79 6.18
N ALA A 248 8.35 -10.60 5.50
CA ALA A 248 9.32 -9.57 5.82
C ALA A 248 8.71 -8.16 5.78
N SER A 249 7.99 -7.83 4.71
CA SER A 249 7.31 -6.53 4.60
C SER A 249 6.22 -6.35 5.64
N SER A 250 5.54 -7.42 6.04
CA SER A 250 4.54 -7.38 7.11
C SER A 250 5.19 -7.02 8.45
N LEU A 251 6.32 -7.65 8.78
CA LEU A 251 7.06 -7.39 10.01
C LEU A 251 7.60 -5.95 10.07
N VAL A 252 8.08 -5.41 8.96
CA VAL A 252 8.54 -4.02 8.88
C VAL A 252 7.37 -3.04 9.01
N LEU A 253 6.24 -3.28 8.32
CA LEU A 253 5.07 -2.41 8.42
C LEU A 253 4.35 -2.51 9.76
N MET A 254 4.46 -3.61 10.48
CA MET A 254 3.97 -3.70 11.86
C MET A 254 4.60 -2.61 12.74
N SER A 255 5.86 -2.26 12.50
CA SER A 255 6.53 -1.17 13.20
C SER A 255 5.94 0.20 12.89
N ASP A 256 5.52 0.44 11.65
CA ASP A 256 4.86 1.69 11.23
C ASP A 256 3.45 1.82 11.84
N PHE A 257 2.68 0.75 11.83
CA PHE A 257 1.39 0.71 12.53
C PHE A 257 1.58 0.78 14.06
N GLY A 258 2.61 0.15 14.61
CA GLY A 258 3.01 0.28 16.02
C GLY A 258 3.30 1.74 16.37
N ALA A 259 4.19 2.41 15.68
CA ALA A 259 4.53 3.81 15.90
C ALA A 259 3.32 4.75 15.71
N SER A 260 2.47 4.46 14.74
CA SER A 260 1.23 5.21 14.50
C SER A 260 0.16 4.94 15.56
N ILE A 261 0.04 3.70 16.05
CA ILE A 261 -0.87 3.33 17.16
C ILE A 261 -0.32 3.83 18.50
N LEU A 262 0.98 3.84 18.69
CA LEU A 262 1.63 4.25 19.94
C LEU A 262 1.59 5.75 20.20
N SER A 263 1.70 6.55 19.17
CA SER A 263 1.32 7.95 19.28
C SER A 263 -0.15 8.08 19.73
N ALA A 264 -0.93 7.03 19.63
CA ALA A 264 -2.33 6.88 19.92
C ALA A 264 -2.71 6.43 21.32
N GLN A 265 -1.87 5.72 22.07
CA GLN A 265 -2.34 4.86 23.15
C GLN A 265 -2.05 5.32 24.59
N CYS A 266 -1.38 6.44 24.80
CA CYS A 266 -1.15 6.96 26.16
C CYS A 266 -2.40 7.40 26.96
N ILE A 267 -3.63 6.98 26.58
CA ILE A 267 -4.88 7.52 27.16
C ILE A 267 -5.78 6.53 27.84
N LEU A 268 -5.55 5.26 27.75
CA LEU A 268 -6.47 4.28 28.37
C LEU A 268 -6.39 4.19 29.90
N THR A 269 -6.01 5.25 30.62
CA THR A 269 -6.14 5.29 32.11
C THR A 269 -7.43 5.88 32.60
N SER A 270 -8.40 6.15 31.77
CA SER A 270 -9.73 6.60 32.23
C SER A 270 -10.84 5.88 31.48
N SER A 271 -11.29 4.79 32.13
CA SER A 271 -12.57 4.09 31.94
C SER A 271 -13.47 4.44 30.76
N ASN A 272 -13.80 3.41 29.95
CA ASN A 272 -14.97 3.28 29.09
C ASN A 272 -14.94 3.71 27.63
N ALA A 273 -13.78 3.86 26.97
CA ALA A 273 -13.75 4.01 25.52
C ALA A 273 -12.73 3.06 24.89
N VAL A 274 -13.10 1.81 24.79
CA VAL A 274 -12.31 0.74 24.16
C VAL A 274 -12.43 0.83 22.65
N LEU A 275 -11.28 0.79 21.97
CA LEU A 275 -11.03 0.41 20.59
C LEU A 275 -11.14 1.47 19.48
N LEU A 276 -9.99 1.81 18.92
CA LEU A 276 -9.75 2.49 17.65
C LEU A 276 -9.88 4.02 17.57
N VAL A 277 -9.56 4.72 18.65
CA VAL A 277 -9.19 6.14 18.57
C VAL A 277 -7.84 6.34 19.25
N PRO A 278 -6.78 5.70 18.79
CA PRO A 278 -5.56 5.76 19.55
C PRO A 278 -4.83 7.10 19.43
N LEU A 279 -4.76 7.71 18.26
CA LEU A 279 -3.88 8.87 18.04
C LEU A 279 -4.38 10.18 18.64
N ALA A 280 -5.67 10.43 18.54
CA ALA A 280 -6.29 11.61 19.14
C ALA A 280 -5.99 11.70 20.62
N TYR A 281 -5.73 10.59 21.23
CA TYR A 281 -5.68 10.42 22.67
C TYR A 281 -4.27 10.44 23.27
N THR A 282 -3.18 10.08 22.57
CA THR A 282 -1.85 10.08 23.18
C THR A 282 -1.14 11.42 23.14
N ILE A 283 -1.01 11.94 21.92
CA ILE A 283 -0.38 13.23 21.71
C ILE A 283 -1.26 14.29 22.36
N GLY A 284 -2.59 14.18 22.26
CA GLY A 284 -3.52 15.11 22.86
C GLY A 284 -3.35 15.22 24.37
N VAL A 285 -3.46 14.12 25.11
CA VAL A 285 -3.46 14.18 26.59
C VAL A 285 -2.06 14.35 27.17
N ARG A 286 -1.03 13.65 26.59
CA ARG A 286 0.32 13.80 27.11
C ARG A 286 0.89 15.20 26.88
N TYR A 287 0.49 15.85 25.79
CA TYR A 287 0.97 17.19 25.44
C TYR A 287 -0.12 18.28 25.56
N GLY A 288 -1.29 17.96 26.15
CA GLY A 288 -2.36 18.93 26.42
C GLY A 288 -3.08 19.46 25.15
N ILE A 289 -3.06 18.69 24.05
CA ILE A 289 -3.69 19.08 22.78
C ILE A 289 -5.11 18.49 22.72
N THR A 290 -6.12 19.34 22.70
CA THR A 290 -7.54 18.94 22.66
C THR A 290 -8.17 19.07 21.26
N ASN A 291 -7.49 19.71 20.32
CA ASN A 291 -8.00 19.96 18.98
C ASN A 291 -7.70 18.75 18.05
N GLU A 292 -8.74 18.08 17.57
CA GLU A 292 -8.65 16.88 16.72
C GLU A 292 -7.92 17.15 15.40
N ALA A 293 -8.01 18.36 14.84
CA ALA A 293 -7.30 18.74 13.64
C ALA A 293 -5.77 18.80 13.87
N ILE A 294 -5.34 19.32 15.04
CA ILE A 294 -3.90 19.37 15.40
C ILE A 294 -3.36 17.95 15.64
N ILE A 295 -4.15 17.11 16.29
CA ILE A 295 -3.77 15.69 16.48
C ILE A 295 -3.62 14.99 15.13
N GLY A 296 -4.56 15.19 14.21
CA GLY A 296 -4.46 14.72 12.84
C GLY A 296 -3.23 15.25 12.10
N ALA A 297 -2.83 16.51 12.37
CA ALA A 297 -1.63 17.11 11.79
C ALA A 297 -0.33 16.44 12.27
N CYS A 298 -0.31 15.83 13.46
CA CYS A 298 0.86 15.09 13.94
C CYS A 298 1.20 13.86 13.13
N PHE A 299 0.33 13.40 12.23
CA PHE A 299 0.65 12.33 11.24
C PHE A 299 1.33 12.85 9.97
N LEU A 300 1.22 14.15 9.69
CA LEU A 300 1.81 14.73 8.50
C LEU A 300 3.32 14.45 8.36
N PRO A 301 4.15 14.50 9.44
CA PRO A 301 5.55 14.16 9.34
C PRO A 301 5.82 12.76 8.81
N ASN A 302 5.05 11.73 9.25
CA ASN A 302 5.18 10.38 8.71
C ASN A 302 4.87 10.34 7.21
N GLY A 303 3.79 10.98 6.78
CA GLY A 303 3.44 11.08 5.37
C GLY A 303 4.42 11.88 4.53
N LEU A 304 4.99 12.96 5.07
CA LEU A 304 6.08 13.69 4.43
C LEU A 304 7.32 12.80 4.29
N GLY A 305 7.62 12.00 5.33
CA GLY A 305 8.67 11.00 5.28
C GLY A 305 8.47 10.01 4.13
N ASN A 306 7.27 9.46 3.98
CA ASN A 306 6.91 8.58 2.89
C ASN A 306 7.00 9.28 1.52
N PHE A 307 6.47 10.49 1.40
CA PHE A 307 6.49 11.24 0.15
C PHE A 307 7.91 11.54 -0.34
N ILE A 308 8.84 11.85 0.57
CA ILE A 308 10.25 12.09 0.27
C ILE A 308 10.99 10.76 0.09
N GLY A 309 10.74 9.79 0.97
CA GLY A 309 11.45 8.50 1.04
C GLY A 309 11.21 7.64 -0.19
N ALA A 310 9.99 7.57 -0.68
CA ALA A 310 9.63 6.65 -1.75
C ALA A 310 10.34 6.91 -3.08
N PRO A 311 10.43 8.14 -3.63
CA PRO A 311 11.20 8.42 -4.84
C PRO A 311 12.71 8.18 -4.65
N VAL A 312 13.23 8.49 -3.46
CA VAL A 312 14.65 8.27 -3.13
C VAL A 312 14.95 6.76 -3.07
N ALA A 313 14.11 5.98 -2.41
CA ALA A 313 14.23 4.53 -2.33
C ALA A 313 14.12 3.87 -3.71
N GLY A 314 13.21 4.36 -4.57
CA GLY A 314 13.06 3.90 -5.95
C GLY A 314 14.33 4.11 -6.77
N ARG A 315 14.89 5.35 -6.74
CA ARG A 315 16.15 5.66 -7.42
C ARG A 315 17.32 4.84 -6.90
N LEU A 316 17.41 4.69 -5.57
CA LEU A 316 18.46 3.87 -4.94
C LEU A 316 18.36 2.42 -5.41
N SER A 317 17.15 1.87 -5.47
CA SER A 317 16.89 0.52 -5.97
C SER A 317 17.38 0.34 -7.42
N ASP A 318 17.07 1.30 -8.31
CA ASP A 318 17.51 1.25 -9.70
C ASP A 318 19.04 1.36 -9.83
N ILE A 319 19.69 2.24 -9.05
CA ILE A 319 21.14 2.37 -9.00
C ILE A 319 21.80 1.06 -8.55
N VAL A 320 21.24 0.42 -7.52
CA VAL A 320 21.76 -0.85 -6.98
C VAL A 320 21.66 -1.95 -8.05
N VAL A 321 20.52 -2.07 -8.72
CA VAL A 321 20.32 -3.06 -9.81
C VAL A 321 21.34 -2.85 -10.93
N ARG A 322 21.53 -1.61 -11.42
CA ARG A 322 22.51 -1.30 -12.47
C ARG A 322 23.92 -1.70 -12.06
N ARG A 323 24.38 -1.28 -10.86
CA ARG A 323 25.71 -1.60 -10.34
C ARG A 323 25.98 -3.10 -10.23
N TRP A 324 25.00 -3.87 -9.77
CA TRP A 324 25.16 -5.31 -9.63
C TRP A 324 25.11 -6.03 -10.99
N ARG A 325 24.29 -5.55 -11.95
CA ARG A 325 24.27 -6.03 -13.32
C ARG A 325 25.61 -5.81 -14.02
N GLU A 326 26.18 -4.61 -13.91
CA GLU A 326 27.50 -4.27 -14.43
C GLU A 326 28.60 -5.16 -13.82
N LYS A 327 28.60 -5.32 -12.49
CA LYS A 327 29.56 -6.18 -11.76
C LYS A 327 29.51 -7.64 -12.21
N ARG A 328 28.36 -8.12 -12.69
CA ARG A 328 28.16 -9.49 -13.18
C ARG A 328 28.19 -9.60 -14.70
N ARG A 329 28.75 -8.64 -15.40
CA ARG A 329 28.89 -8.66 -16.85
C ARG A 329 27.54 -8.81 -17.59
N GLY A 330 26.49 -8.14 -17.11
CA GLY A 330 25.18 -8.11 -17.73
C GLY A 330 24.16 -9.10 -17.17
N VAL A 331 24.57 -10.04 -16.31
CA VAL A 331 23.63 -11.01 -15.70
C VAL A 331 22.77 -10.30 -14.64
N TRP A 332 21.46 -10.42 -14.81
CA TRP A 332 20.47 -9.83 -13.92
C TRP A 332 19.85 -10.86 -12.99
N TYR A 333 19.64 -10.43 -11.71
CA TYR A 333 18.89 -11.19 -10.71
C TYR A 333 17.86 -10.26 -10.05
N PRO A 334 16.58 -10.65 -9.91
CA PRO A 334 15.55 -9.84 -9.27
C PRO A 334 15.91 -9.45 -7.83
N GLU A 335 16.60 -10.33 -7.11
CA GLU A 335 17.02 -10.15 -5.72
C GLU A 335 17.97 -8.97 -5.51
N ASP A 336 18.61 -8.47 -6.56
CA ASP A 336 19.50 -7.29 -6.43
C ASP A 336 18.75 -6.04 -6.00
N ARG A 337 17.44 -5.91 -6.35
CA ARG A 337 16.59 -4.82 -5.85
C ARG A 337 16.48 -4.81 -4.33
N LEU A 338 16.39 -5.98 -3.73
CA LEU A 338 16.25 -6.13 -2.27
C LEU A 338 17.47 -5.64 -1.49
N ARG A 339 18.62 -5.50 -2.15
CA ARG A 339 19.83 -4.92 -1.51
C ARG A 339 19.67 -3.44 -1.18
N ALA A 340 18.74 -2.72 -1.77
CA ALA A 340 18.45 -1.33 -1.44
C ALA A 340 17.73 -1.18 -0.08
N THR A 341 17.15 -2.25 0.48
CA THR A 341 16.38 -2.20 1.73
C THR A 341 17.22 -2.01 2.99
N TRP A 342 18.55 -2.20 2.93
CA TRP A 342 19.42 -2.25 4.10
C TRP A 342 19.34 -1.01 4.99
N ILE A 343 19.35 0.18 4.39
CA ILE A 343 19.33 1.44 5.12
C ILE A 343 18.01 1.58 5.90
N GLY A 344 16.88 1.30 5.24
CA GLY A 344 15.56 1.37 5.86
C GLY A 344 15.35 0.31 6.94
N GLY A 345 15.52 -0.96 6.57
CA GLY A 345 15.11 -2.07 7.42
C GLY A 345 16.08 -2.36 8.59
N LEU A 346 17.36 -2.00 8.49
CA LEU A 346 18.32 -2.27 9.57
C LEU A 346 18.53 -1.06 10.49
N PHE A 347 18.43 0.16 9.97
CA PHE A 347 18.75 1.38 10.72
C PHE A 347 17.53 2.28 10.91
N MET A 348 16.93 2.80 9.83
CA MET A 348 15.93 3.87 9.95
C MET A 348 14.68 3.41 10.71
N VAL A 349 14.09 2.29 10.34
CA VAL A 349 12.86 1.79 10.97
C VAL A 349 13.11 1.35 12.42
N PRO A 350 14.06 0.46 12.74
CA PRO A 350 14.24 0.01 14.11
C PRO A 350 14.65 1.14 15.07
N LEU A 351 15.53 2.06 14.63
CA LEU A 351 15.97 3.16 15.47
C LEU A 351 14.87 4.19 15.71
N SER A 352 14.10 4.54 14.68
CA SER A 352 13.01 5.51 14.83
C SER A 352 11.90 4.99 15.75
N VAL A 353 11.51 3.72 15.60
CA VAL A 353 10.47 3.11 16.43
C VAL A 353 10.95 2.93 17.88
N GLY A 354 12.13 2.36 18.07
CA GLY A 354 12.68 2.18 19.42
C GLY A 354 12.90 3.51 20.15
N ALA A 355 13.41 4.54 19.44
CA ALA A 355 13.58 5.88 20.01
C ALA A 355 12.22 6.53 20.34
N SER A 356 11.21 6.39 19.47
CA SER A 356 9.85 6.91 19.71
C SER A 356 9.26 6.35 21.00
N GLY A 357 9.37 5.05 21.25
CA GLY A 357 8.89 4.41 22.48
C GLY A 357 9.59 4.93 23.73
N LEU A 358 10.91 5.11 23.67
CA LEU A 358 11.67 5.67 24.79
C LEU A 358 11.36 7.15 25.03
N ILE A 359 11.29 7.97 23.97
CA ILE A 359 10.94 9.38 24.06
C ILE A 359 9.53 9.55 24.65
N THR A 360 8.56 8.78 24.18
CA THR A 360 7.19 8.83 24.68
C THR A 360 7.10 8.48 26.17
N THR A 361 7.96 7.60 26.65
CA THR A 361 7.97 7.16 28.05
C THR A 361 8.70 8.12 28.96
N TYR A 362 9.85 8.66 28.56
CA TYR A 362 10.77 9.38 29.44
C TYR A 362 10.86 10.89 29.18
N VAL A 363 10.44 11.39 28.01
CA VAL A 363 10.58 12.81 27.66
C VAL A 363 9.20 13.47 27.57
N GLU A 364 9.00 14.48 28.43
CA GLU A 364 7.74 15.25 28.52
C GLU A 364 7.87 16.61 27.81
N GLY A 365 6.70 17.24 27.58
CA GLY A 365 6.61 18.59 27.05
C GLY A 365 6.91 18.72 25.54
N PRO A 366 7.05 19.96 25.03
CA PRO A 366 7.18 20.24 23.59
C PRO A 366 8.39 19.58 22.93
N ILE A 367 9.46 19.36 23.69
CA ILE A 367 10.68 18.70 23.17
C ILE A 367 10.38 17.23 22.87
N GLY A 368 9.67 16.53 23.75
CA GLY A 368 9.27 15.14 23.51
C GLY A 368 8.37 15.02 22.29
N LEU A 369 7.43 15.95 22.11
CA LEU A 369 6.60 16.00 20.91
C LEU A 369 7.44 16.20 19.64
N ALA A 370 8.34 17.20 19.63
CA ALA A 370 9.17 17.47 18.45
C ALA A 370 10.06 16.28 18.06
N LEU A 371 10.66 15.61 19.05
CA LEU A 371 11.46 14.41 18.83
C LEU A 371 10.62 13.24 18.29
N ASN A 372 9.41 13.04 18.79
CA ASN A 372 8.49 12.03 18.27
C ASN A 372 8.07 12.31 16.81
N LEU A 373 7.78 13.56 16.48
CA LEU A 373 7.47 13.95 15.10
C LEU A 373 8.66 13.70 14.16
N LEU A 374 9.90 13.91 14.63
CA LEU A 374 11.11 13.58 13.89
C LEU A 374 11.27 12.06 13.71
N CYS A 375 10.97 11.27 14.76
CA CYS A 375 10.95 9.82 14.66
C CYS A 375 9.92 9.32 13.65
N LEU A 376 8.71 9.89 13.64
CA LEU A 376 7.66 9.56 12.66
C LEU A 376 8.10 9.88 11.23
N LEU A 377 8.71 11.04 11.00
CA LEU A 377 9.26 11.40 9.68
C LEU A 377 10.33 10.41 9.22
N THR A 378 11.25 10.05 10.12
CA THR A 378 12.34 9.11 9.83
C THR A 378 11.78 7.70 9.60
N ASN A 379 10.75 7.30 10.35
CA ASN A 379 10.10 6.01 10.19
C ASN A 379 9.41 5.90 8.83
N GLY A 380 8.63 6.90 8.42
CA GLY A 380 8.01 6.94 7.09
C GLY A 380 9.03 6.80 5.97
N MET A 381 10.13 7.56 6.01
CA MET A 381 11.23 7.39 5.06
C MET A 381 11.80 5.97 5.08
N GLY A 382 12.05 5.42 6.28
CA GLY A 382 12.63 4.09 6.46
C GLY A 382 11.75 2.97 5.92
N VAL A 383 10.45 3.06 6.14
CA VAL A 383 9.46 2.10 5.61
C VAL A 383 9.50 2.06 4.09
N ASP A 384 9.58 3.21 3.42
CA ASP A 384 9.67 3.26 1.97
C ASP A 384 10.95 2.67 1.40
N PHE A 385 12.07 2.82 2.11
CA PHE A 385 13.32 2.16 1.73
C PHE A 385 13.21 0.62 1.77
N VAL A 386 12.19 0.06 2.40
CA VAL A 386 11.92 -1.39 2.41
C VAL A 386 10.78 -1.75 1.46
N VAL A 387 9.63 -1.08 1.58
CA VAL A 387 8.40 -1.44 0.84
C VAL A 387 8.53 -1.22 -0.65
N ASN A 388 9.22 -0.16 -1.07
CA ASN A 388 9.36 0.21 -2.47
C ASN A 388 10.22 -0.78 -3.27
N PRO A 389 11.45 -1.14 -2.84
CA PRO A 389 12.22 -2.20 -3.50
C PRO A 389 11.48 -3.55 -3.52
N ILE A 390 10.72 -3.87 -2.47
CA ILE A 390 9.89 -5.08 -2.42
C ILE A 390 8.76 -5.02 -3.44
N GLY A 391 8.08 -3.89 -3.57
CA GLY A 391 7.05 -3.68 -4.59
C GLY A 391 7.60 -3.89 -6.00
N SER A 392 8.76 -3.28 -6.30
CA SER A 392 9.46 -3.44 -7.56
C SER A 392 9.92 -4.88 -7.80
N TYR A 393 10.43 -5.56 -6.78
CA TYR A 393 10.81 -6.98 -6.83
C TYR A 393 9.63 -7.88 -7.20
N ASN A 394 8.45 -7.67 -6.60
CA ASN A 394 7.25 -8.46 -6.92
C ASN A 394 6.83 -8.30 -8.39
N VAL A 395 6.98 -7.09 -8.96
CA VAL A 395 6.71 -6.83 -10.39
C VAL A 395 7.74 -7.51 -11.27
N ASP A 396 9.02 -7.45 -10.90
CA ASP A 396 10.12 -8.00 -11.69
C ASP A 396 10.11 -9.55 -11.71
N VAL A 397 9.76 -10.17 -10.59
CA VAL A 397 9.75 -11.64 -10.45
C VAL A 397 8.62 -12.30 -11.24
N VAL A 398 7.44 -11.69 -11.31
CA VAL A 398 6.26 -12.23 -12.00
C VAL A 398 5.67 -11.17 -12.92
N HIS A 399 6.43 -10.78 -13.94
CA HIS A 399 6.06 -9.66 -14.82
C HIS A 399 4.69 -9.84 -15.50
N SER A 400 4.43 -11.01 -16.07
CA SER A 400 3.18 -11.31 -16.79
C SER A 400 1.92 -11.23 -15.89
N ARG A 401 2.06 -11.36 -14.58
CA ARG A 401 0.98 -11.35 -13.57
C ARG A 401 1.30 -10.40 -12.41
N SER A 402 1.99 -9.30 -12.69
CA SER A 402 2.50 -8.35 -11.69
C SER A 402 1.41 -7.80 -10.77
N ALA A 403 0.24 -7.43 -11.30
CA ALA A 403 -0.89 -6.95 -10.51
C ALA A 403 -1.44 -8.02 -9.55
N GLU A 404 -1.50 -9.29 -10.01
CA GLU A 404 -1.92 -10.41 -9.16
C GLU A 404 -0.90 -10.68 -8.04
N ALA A 405 0.40 -10.59 -8.34
CA ALA A 405 1.46 -10.77 -7.34
C ALA A 405 1.39 -9.67 -6.25
N ILE A 406 1.22 -8.42 -6.66
CA ILE A 406 1.06 -7.30 -5.73
C ILE A 406 -0.23 -7.43 -4.92
N ALA A 407 -1.35 -7.79 -5.54
CA ALA A 407 -2.62 -7.97 -4.84
C ALA A 407 -2.54 -9.10 -3.80
N ALA A 408 -1.93 -10.23 -4.15
CA ALA A 408 -1.72 -11.35 -3.23
C ALA A 408 -0.83 -10.95 -2.05
N HIS A 409 0.27 -10.23 -2.34
CA HIS A 409 1.18 -9.68 -1.34
C HIS A 409 0.44 -8.71 -0.39
N MET A 410 -0.29 -7.73 -0.94
CA MET A 410 -1.01 -6.71 -0.17
C MET A 410 -2.13 -7.33 0.68
N ALA A 411 -2.94 -8.24 0.13
CA ALA A 411 -4.03 -8.88 0.85
C ALA A 411 -3.51 -9.71 2.02
N SER A 412 -2.51 -10.55 1.80
CA SER A 412 -1.92 -11.39 2.85
C SER A 412 -1.22 -10.56 3.92
N ARG A 413 -0.49 -9.52 3.52
CA ARG A 413 0.11 -8.56 4.43
C ARG A 413 -0.95 -7.86 5.29
N SER A 414 -2.06 -7.44 4.71
CA SER A 414 -3.16 -6.80 5.46
C SER A 414 -3.78 -7.72 6.51
N LEU A 415 -3.87 -9.02 6.23
CA LEU A 415 -4.31 -10.01 7.22
C LEU A 415 -3.32 -10.12 8.39
N VAL A 416 -2.02 -10.21 8.10
CA VAL A 416 -0.97 -10.27 9.14
C VAL A 416 -0.97 -9.00 10.00
N ILE A 417 -1.04 -7.83 9.36
CA ILE A 417 -1.07 -6.54 10.05
C ILE A 417 -2.35 -6.41 10.90
N SER A 418 -3.50 -6.82 10.38
CA SER A 418 -4.77 -6.78 11.12
C SER A 418 -4.72 -7.63 12.39
N ALA A 419 -4.17 -8.84 12.29
CA ALA A 419 -3.99 -9.71 13.46
C ALA A 419 -3.01 -9.10 14.48
N ALA A 420 -1.91 -8.54 14.00
CA ALA A 420 -0.92 -7.89 14.84
C ALA A 420 -1.48 -6.64 15.54
N THR A 421 -2.22 -5.81 14.82
CA THR A 421 -2.86 -4.60 15.38
C THR A 421 -3.82 -4.95 16.52
N ALA A 422 -4.54 -6.06 16.43
CA ALA A 422 -5.40 -6.55 17.50
C ALA A 422 -4.62 -6.94 18.77
N LEU A 423 -3.35 -7.32 18.64
CA LEU A 423 -2.50 -7.73 19.76
C LEU A 423 -1.73 -6.55 20.38
N VAL A 424 -1.53 -5.44 19.66
CA VAL A 424 -0.72 -4.31 20.13
C VAL A 424 -1.34 -3.68 21.40
N ILE A 425 -2.64 -3.48 21.44
CA ILE A 425 -3.34 -2.86 22.59
C ILE A 425 -3.15 -3.68 23.88
N PRO A 426 -3.53 -4.98 23.91
CA PRO A 426 -3.28 -5.81 25.08
C PRO A 426 -1.80 -5.87 25.49
N LEU A 427 -0.88 -5.76 24.52
CA LEU A 427 0.54 -5.79 24.79
C LEU A 427 1.00 -4.53 25.53
N ILE A 428 0.55 -3.37 25.07
CA ILE A 428 0.88 -2.08 25.72
C ILE A 428 0.33 -2.01 27.14
N GLU A 429 -0.92 -2.46 27.34
CA GLU A 429 -1.54 -2.50 28.68
C GLU A 429 -0.75 -3.38 29.64
N ARG A 430 -0.12 -4.45 29.17
CA ARG A 430 0.64 -5.39 29.99
C ARG A 430 2.09 -4.97 30.25
N ILE A 431 2.80 -4.51 29.24
CA ILE A 431 4.25 -4.28 29.29
C ILE A 431 4.66 -2.83 29.04
N GLY A 432 3.70 -1.96 28.71
CA GLY A 432 3.94 -0.54 28.44
C GLY A 432 4.42 -0.24 27.02
N VAL A 433 4.46 1.06 26.70
CA VAL A 433 4.77 1.61 25.39
C VAL A 433 6.20 1.28 24.95
N ALA A 434 7.19 1.59 25.79
CA ALA A 434 8.60 1.42 25.45
C ALA A 434 8.95 -0.02 25.05
N TRP A 435 8.49 -1.00 25.82
CA TRP A 435 8.75 -2.41 25.51
C TRP A 435 8.02 -2.89 24.25
N THR A 436 6.82 -2.41 24.01
CA THR A 436 6.07 -2.73 22.79
C THR A 436 6.78 -2.22 21.54
N ASP A 437 7.34 -1.00 21.57
CA ASP A 437 8.13 -0.44 20.49
C ASP A 437 9.46 -1.15 20.28
N ILE A 438 10.12 -1.55 21.36
CA ILE A 438 11.34 -2.35 21.26
C ILE A 438 11.03 -3.69 20.58
N ILE A 439 9.92 -4.35 20.93
CA ILE A 439 9.48 -5.58 20.26
C ILE A 439 9.22 -5.33 18.77
N ALA A 440 8.53 -4.25 18.43
CA ALA A 440 8.28 -3.87 17.03
C ALA A 440 9.59 -3.61 16.27
N ALA A 441 10.55 -2.92 16.88
CA ALA A 441 11.87 -2.68 16.30
C ALA A 441 12.63 -4.00 16.06
N VAL A 442 12.58 -4.94 17.00
CA VAL A 442 13.19 -6.28 16.85
C VAL A 442 12.51 -7.05 15.71
N LEU A 443 11.18 -7.01 15.61
CA LEU A 443 10.46 -7.65 14.51
C LEU A 443 10.84 -7.06 13.16
N ALA A 444 11.06 -5.75 13.06
CA ALA A 444 11.55 -5.12 11.84
C ALA A 444 12.96 -5.62 11.45
N VAL A 445 13.86 -5.78 12.41
CA VAL A 445 15.20 -6.36 12.18
C VAL A 445 15.09 -7.82 11.72
N ILE A 446 14.19 -8.62 12.31
CA ILE A 446 13.90 -9.99 11.86
C ILE A 446 13.40 -9.98 10.41
N GLY A 447 12.48 -9.09 10.08
CA GLY A 447 12.01 -8.89 8.71
C GLY A 447 13.15 -8.60 7.74
N GLN A 448 14.09 -7.72 8.10
CA GLN A 448 15.28 -7.45 7.30
C GLN A 448 16.19 -8.68 7.19
N GLY A 449 16.29 -9.50 8.21
CA GLY A 449 17.01 -10.79 8.18
C GLY A 449 16.38 -11.76 7.16
N ILE A 450 15.06 -11.84 7.07
CA ILE A 450 14.34 -12.64 6.06
C ILE A 450 14.64 -12.14 4.65
N ILE A 451 14.67 -10.80 4.44
CA ILE A 451 15.06 -10.22 3.15
C ILE A 451 16.51 -10.63 2.81
N PHE A 452 17.41 -10.57 3.74
CA PHE A 452 18.80 -11.00 3.53
C PHE A 452 18.90 -12.49 3.13
N LEU A 453 18.15 -13.37 3.78
CA LEU A 453 18.07 -14.78 3.39
C LEU A 453 17.50 -14.95 1.97
N THR A 454 16.50 -14.15 1.59
CA THR A 454 15.95 -14.16 0.23
C THR A 454 16.98 -13.67 -0.79
N ILE A 455 17.79 -12.66 -0.48
CA ILE A 455 18.88 -12.21 -1.37
C ILE A 455 19.92 -13.33 -1.57
N ARG A 456 20.20 -14.10 -0.54
CA ARG A 456 21.25 -15.15 -0.59
C ARG A 456 20.77 -16.44 -1.24
N TYR A 457 19.51 -16.82 -1.03
CA TYR A 457 18.95 -18.11 -1.44
C TYR A 457 17.82 -17.99 -2.46
N GLY A 458 17.56 -16.80 -3.01
CA GLY A 458 16.43 -16.52 -3.90
C GLY A 458 16.35 -17.42 -5.11
N ASP A 459 17.50 -17.70 -5.76
CA ASP A 459 17.56 -18.62 -6.89
C ASP A 459 17.06 -20.03 -6.53
N ARG A 460 17.47 -20.56 -5.37
CA ARG A 460 17.02 -21.87 -4.90
C ARG A 460 15.56 -21.87 -4.52
N MET A 461 15.06 -20.75 -3.93
CA MET A 461 13.66 -20.59 -3.59
C MET A 461 12.78 -20.55 -4.83
N ARG A 462 13.18 -19.86 -5.90
CA ARG A 462 12.46 -19.85 -7.18
C ARG A 462 12.47 -21.19 -7.87
N ALA A 463 13.61 -21.89 -7.84
CA ALA A 463 13.74 -23.20 -8.45
C ALA A 463 12.86 -24.29 -7.79
N SER A 464 12.42 -24.09 -6.53
CA SER A 464 11.63 -25.09 -5.80
C SER A 464 10.19 -25.17 -6.25
N ILE A 465 9.56 -24.04 -6.63
CA ILE A 465 8.16 -23.97 -7.09
C ILE A 465 8.08 -22.93 -8.20
N ASP A 466 7.82 -23.40 -9.43
CA ASP A 466 7.59 -22.51 -10.55
C ASP A 466 6.14 -21.96 -10.51
N VAL A 467 6.03 -20.62 -10.42
CA VAL A 467 4.76 -19.89 -10.49
C VAL A 467 4.62 -19.05 -11.76
N GLY A 468 5.50 -19.28 -12.75
CA GLY A 468 5.59 -18.50 -13.98
C GLY A 468 6.50 -17.28 -13.79
N PHE A 469 7.72 -17.53 -13.32
CA PHE A 469 8.72 -16.48 -13.11
C PHE A 469 9.16 -15.83 -14.43
N SER A 470 9.51 -14.56 -14.32
CA SER A 470 10.10 -13.82 -15.44
C SER A 470 11.50 -14.32 -15.75
N THR A 471 11.80 -14.48 -17.03
CA THR A 471 13.15 -14.74 -17.56
C THR A 471 13.76 -13.44 -18.08
N MET A 472 15.07 -13.46 -18.40
CA MET A 472 15.73 -12.31 -19.04
C MET A 472 15.11 -11.95 -20.40
N GLU A 473 14.45 -12.92 -21.05
CA GLU A 473 13.78 -12.74 -22.33
C GLU A 473 12.39 -12.10 -22.21
N ASN A 474 11.78 -12.14 -21.02
CA ASN A 474 10.42 -11.67 -20.76
C ASN A 474 10.36 -10.38 -19.90
N ASN A 475 11.51 -9.79 -19.55
CA ASN A 475 11.59 -8.58 -18.71
C ASN A 475 12.16 -7.37 -19.42
#